data_16533da4139b94003ee6b3b56e105057
#
_entry.id   16533da4139b94003ee6b3b56e105057
#
_cell.length_a   1.000
_cell.length_b   1.000
_cell.length_c   1.000
_cell.angle_alpha   90.00
_cell.angle_beta   90.00
_cell.angle_gamma   90.00
#
_symmetry.space_group_name_H-M   'P 1'
#
loop_
_entity.id
_entity.type
_entity.pdbx_description
1 polymer ?
#
loop_
_entity_poly.entity_id
_entity_poly.type
_entity_poly.pdbx_seq_one_letter_code
_entity_poly.pdbx_strand_id
1 'polypeptide(L)'
;MSDFPNTSADASRQVDVLNGSADAPYARRLSGISRRVAIFSALVLLVSQASAQSPAIPEPLTLVAAMTIAREQPLLQLHHRATIELAEARVAATQAGFDYHIGLVLEPRTADKGSALASGLVSDGRYGLSLTTTLSDFGQSESRHLVASAQLASEKAAFHALQDTHHIAVMEQFFSVLLADMHFYAQDEKMTMTFLRFKRVREQRERFEAYSMVEVQARESDYQAQRVHRLQSDLARRRTRHHLAVAMGWPNSRSRDLVRPNLADYNDRPVPDYQMLLPEALHTNPALMAVRARVETATQSLLLSQRVNRPRLTGELLLQHHDQFTGFSRDRVRALLQLRVPLVSRESHERLAYIEHAAHLASLEAELIEKTHRVQLQLMTLIDKLRVNQVARIAAGVEESYRSAYQDRSRSLYEMEVKADLGDAQAQVAEALWKSAKVEFENVILWSRLDALLGRPMLLGAKGGTG
;
A
#
# COMPACT_ATOMS: atom_id res chain seq x y z
N MET A 1 57.61 14.62 3.85
CA MET A 1 58.29 15.55 4.76
C MET A 1 57.36 15.75 5.92
N SER A 2 57.72 14.97 6.85
CA SER A 2 58.08 15.19 8.26
C SER A 2 56.89 15.59 9.15
N ASP A 3 56.60 15.09 10.32
CA ASP A 3 57.14 14.02 11.14
C ASP A 3 56.16 13.89 12.33
N PHE A 4 56.04 12.70 12.82
CA PHE A 4 55.47 12.34 14.14
C PHE A 4 56.35 12.94 15.27
N PRO A 5 55.87 13.02 16.55
CA PRO A 5 56.01 11.80 17.33
C PRO A 5 54.89 11.51 18.35
N ASN A 6 54.81 10.23 18.57
CA ASN A 6 54.28 9.39 19.62
C ASN A 6 54.96 9.66 20.98
N THR A 7 54.20 9.74 22.09
CA THR A 7 54.74 9.40 23.43
C THR A 7 53.64 8.77 24.27
N SER A 8 53.90 7.52 24.59
CA SER A 8 53.32 6.68 25.58
C SER A 8 53.83 7.03 26.99
N ALA A 9 53.12 6.62 28.00
CA ALA A 9 53.51 6.11 29.29
C ALA A 9 53.07 6.90 30.55
N ASP A 10 52.33 6.15 31.35
CA ASP A 10 52.54 5.96 32.78
C ASP A 10 52.18 7.07 33.77
N ALA A 11 51.15 6.79 34.58
CA ALA A 11 51.08 7.11 36.00
C ALA A 11 49.96 6.32 36.70
N SER A 12 50.29 5.10 37.09
CA SER A 12 49.70 4.46 38.24
C SER A 12 50.36 5.03 39.49
N ARG A 13 49.57 5.60 40.44
CA ARG A 13 49.81 5.51 41.88
C ARG A 13 48.82 6.31 42.73
N GLN A 14 48.18 5.57 43.61
CA GLN A 14 47.81 5.92 44.98
C GLN A 14 46.92 7.15 45.25
N VAL A 15 45.74 6.88 45.79
CA VAL A 15 45.41 7.30 47.18
C VAL A 15 44.36 6.32 47.74
N ASP A 16 44.75 5.48 48.64
CA ASP A 16 43.92 4.85 49.68
C ASP A 16 43.56 5.88 50.75
N VAL A 17 42.55 5.52 51.53
CA VAL A 17 42.14 6.10 52.84
C VAL A 17 41.07 7.22 52.74
N LEU A 18 39.83 6.79 52.96
CA LEU A 18 39.02 7.20 54.11
C LEU A 18 37.73 6.37 54.19
N ASN A 19 37.79 5.33 55.06
CA ASN A 19 36.62 4.67 55.61
C ASN A 19 35.88 5.65 56.53
N GLY A 20 34.62 5.90 56.27
CA GLY A 20 33.73 6.71 57.09
C GLY A 20 32.28 6.17 56.90
N SER A 21 31.89 5.32 57.85
CA SER A 21 30.53 4.81 58.01
C SER A 21 29.49 5.96 58.12
N ALA A 22 28.51 5.99 57.24
CA ALA A 22 27.27 6.70 57.49
C ALA A 22 26.13 5.88 56.86
N ASP A 23 25.34 5.23 57.70
CA ASP A 23 24.06 4.64 57.38
C ASP A 23 23.13 5.66 56.73
N ALA A 24 22.64 5.37 55.54
CA ALA A 24 21.58 6.12 54.92
C ALA A 24 20.51 5.20 54.29
N PRO A 25 19.24 5.30 54.70
CA PRO A 25 18.16 4.40 54.33
C PRO A 25 17.51 4.70 52.96
N TYR A 26 18.26 5.27 52.02
CA TYR A 26 17.73 5.68 50.69
C TYR A 26 17.95 4.66 49.56
N ALA A 27 18.65 3.54 49.79
CA ALA A 27 19.00 2.59 48.72
C ALA A 27 17.90 1.59 48.34
N ARG A 28 16.75 1.58 49.01
CA ARG A 28 15.68 0.57 48.74
C ARG A 28 14.56 0.98 47.79
N ARG A 29 14.55 2.19 47.28
CA ARG A 29 13.47 2.64 46.34
C ARG A 29 13.84 2.69 44.84
N LEU A 30 15.06 2.45 44.46
CA LEU A 30 15.51 2.48 43.07
C LEU A 30 15.54 1.10 42.37
N SER A 31 15.36 0.00 43.11
CA SER A 31 15.38 -1.36 42.54
C SER A 31 14.05 -1.74 41.84
N GLY A 32 12.98 -0.98 42.04
CA GLY A 32 11.67 -1.24 41.42
C GLY A 32 11.51 -0.66 40.00
N ILE A 33 12.21 0.42 39.70
CA ILE A 33 12.09 1.10 38.41
C ILE A 33 12.97 0.41 37.35
N SER A 34 14.15 -0.05 37.71
CA SER A 34 15.05 -0.77 36.81
C SER A 34 14.49 -2.12 36.36
N ARG A 35 13.75 -2.83 37.23
CA ARG A 35 13.07 -4.09 36.84
C ARG A 35 11.90 -3.89 35.89
N ARG A 36 11.15 -2.80 36.00
CA ARG A 36 10.03 -2.50 35.07
C ARG A 36 10.52 -2.05 33.70
N VAL A 37 11.61 -1.30 33.65
CA VAL A 37 12.26 -0.90 32.38
C VAL A 37 12.90 -2.11 31.70
N ALA A 38 13.53 -3.03 32.44
CA ALA A 38 14.10 -4.26 31.89
C ALA A 38 13.03 -5.21 31.35
N ILE A 39 11.85 -5.30 31.99
CA ILE A 39 10.72 -6.11 31.50
C ILE A 39 10.11 -5.50 30.23
N PHE A 40 10.01 -4.16 30.16
CA PHE A 40 9.54 -3.49 28.96
C PHE A 40 10.53 -3.63 27.78
N SER A 41 11.83 -3.55 28.04
CA SER A 41 12.87 -3.76 27.01
C SER A 41 12.91 -5.23 26.55
N ALA A 42 12.70 -6.19 27.45
CA ALA A 42 12.63 -7.62 27.09
C ALA A 42 11.34 -7.95 26.29
N LEU A 43 10.22 -7.26 26.58
CA LEU A 43 8.97 -7.44 25.83
C LEU A 43 9.08 -6.84 24.43
N VAL A 44 9.76 -5.72 24.25
CA VAL A 44 10.01 -5.09 22.94
C VAL A 44 10.98 -5.95 22.10
N LEU A 45 11.97 -6.60 22.73
CA LEU A 45 12.89 -7.51 22.03
C LEU A 45 12.23 -8.86 21.65
N LEU A 46 11.24 -9.34 22.41
CA LEU A 46 10.48 -10.55 22.08
C LEU A 46 9.51 -10.34 20.91
N VAL A 47 8.98 -9.13 20.71
CA VAL A 47 8.14 -8.79 19.55
C VAL A 47 8.97 -8.66 18.27
N SER A 48 10.29 -8.40 18.36
CA SER A 48 11.18 -8.27 17.19
C SER A 48 11.61 -9.63 16.59
N GLN A 49 11.33 -10.75 17.21
CA GLN A 49 11.66 -12.10 16.72
C GLN A 49 10.46 -12.89 16.18
N ALA A 50 9.31 -12.27 16.00
CA ALA A 50 8.35 -12.79 15.06
C ALA A 50 8.93 -12.59 13.65
N SER A 51 9.93 -13.38 13.30
CA SER A 51 10.33 -13.63 11.92
C SER A 51 9.04 -14.02 11.21
N ALA A 52 8.47 -13.12 10.42
CA ALA A 52 7.35 -13.45 9.57
C ALA A 52 7.81 -14.62 8.71
N GLN A 53 7.43 -15.83 9.13
CA GLN A 53 7.67 -17.03 8.34
C GLN A 53 6.98 -16.74 7.01
N SER A 54 7.76 -16.66 5.94
CA SER A 54 7.22 -16.52 4.60
C SER A 54 6.17 -17.61 4.43
N PRO A 55 4.91 -17.28 4.07
CA PRO A 55 3.91 -18.30 3.86
C PRO A 55 4.44 -19.31 2.84
N ALA A 56 4.22 -20.57 3.08
CA ALA A 56 4.55 -21.59 2.09
C ALA A 56 3.71 -21.33 0.85
N ILE A 57 4.34 -20.83 -0.21
CA ILE A 57 3.65 -20.61 -1.49
C ILE A 57 3.29 -21.99 -2.04
N PRO A 58 2.02 -22.26 -2.36
CA PRO A 58 1.62 -23.53 -2.92
C PRO A 58 2.31 -23.77 -4.28
N GLU A 59 2.82 -24.97 -4.46
CA GLU A 59 3.38 -25.40 -5.74
C GLU A 59 2.54 -26.56 -6.28
N PRO A 60 1.98 -26.44 -7.46
CA PRO A 60 2.05 -25.31 -8.41
C PRO A 60 1.17 -24.12 -8.00
N LEU A 61 1.63 -22.89 -8.31
CA LEU A 61 0.91 -21.67 -7.98
C LEU A 61 -0.22 -21.39 -8.96
N THR A 62 -1.44 -21.26 -8.45
CA THR A 62 -2.60 -20.82 -9.24
C THR A 62 -2.79 -19.30 -9.14
N LEU A 63 -3.48 -18.69 -10.12
CA LEU A 63 -3.78 -17.25 -10.08
C LEU A 63 -4.61 -16.87 -8.84
N VAL A 64 -5.60 -17.68 -8.48
CA VAL A 64 -6.43 -17.46 -7.29
C VAL A 64 -5.60 -17.48 -6.01
N ALA A 65 -4.70 -18.46 -5.87
CA ALA A 65 -3.78 -18.52 -4.73
C ALA A 65 -2.85 -17.31 -4.67
N ALA A 66 -2.31 -16.88 -5.81
CA ALA A 66 -1.46 -15.67 -5.88
C ALA A 66 -2.22 -14.41 -5.44
N MET A 67 -3.47 -14.25 -5.85
CA MET A 67 -4.33 -13.12 -5.45
C MET A 67 -4.71 -13.19 -3.97
N THR A 68 -4.96 -14.38 -3.43
CA THR A 68 -5.27 -14.56 -1.99
C THR A 68 -4.06 -14.18 -1.14
N ILE A 69 -2.87 -14.66 -1.49
CA ILE A 69 -1.62 -14.30 -0.82
C ILE A 69 -1.37 -12.80 -0.88
N ALA A 70 -1.64 -12.18 -2.03
CA ALA A 70 -1.45 -10.75 -2.22
C ALA A 70 -2.40 -9.88 -1.37
N ARG A 71 -3.60 -10.36 -1.01
CA ARG A 71 -4.51 -9.68 -0.07
C ARG A 71 -3.94 -9.59 1.34
N GLU A 72 -3.18 -10.60 1.74
CA GLU A 72 -2.56 -10.71 3.07
C GLU A 72 -1.19 -10.02 3.16
N GLN A 73 -0.76 -9.36 2.08
CA GLN A 73 0.56 -8.75 2.09
C GLN A 73 0.70 -7.66 3.15
N PRO A 74 1.88 -7.57 3.79
CA PRO A 74 2.12 -6.64 4.90
C PRO A 74 1.88 -5.17 4.56
N LEU A 75 2.16 -4.76 3.32
CA LEU A 75 1.96 -3.38 2.87
C LEU A 75 0.49 -2.95 2.92
N LEU A 76 -0.43 -3.78 2.40
CA LEU A 76 -1.87 -3.50 2.44
C LEU A 76 -2.39 -3.52 3.87
N GLN A 77 -1.93 -4.45 4.71
CA GLN A 77 -2.33 -4.51 6.12
C GLN A 77 -1.84 -3.28 6.91
N LEU A 78 -0.60 -2.84 6.69
CA LEU A 78 -0.08 -1.63 7.33
C LEU A 78 -0.85 -0.39 6.87
N HIS A 79 -1.18 -0.29 5.58
CA HIS A 79 -1.99 0.81 5.07
C HIS A 79 -3.39 0.82 5.70
N HIS A 80 -4.06 -0.33 5.76
CA HIS A 80 -5.36 -0.48 6.42
C HIS A 80 -5.32 0.00 7.88
N ARG A 81 -4.33 -0.45 8.67
CA ARG A 81 -4.17 -0.02 10.07
C ARG A 81 -3.90 1.47 10.18
N ALA A 82 -2.98 1.99 9.38
CA ALA A 82 -2.58 3.39 9.45
C ALA A 82 -3.70 4.36 9.05
N THR A 83 -4.60 3.98 8.17
CA THR A 83 -5.64 4.86 7.63
C THR A 83 -7.02 4.54 8.19
N ILE A 84 -7.51 3.32 8.02
CA ILE A 84 -8.89 2.95 8.38
C ILE A 84 -9.05 2.79 9.88
N GLU A 85 -8.19 2.03 10.56
CA GLU A 85 -8.26 1.86 12.02
C GLU A 85 -8.13 3.23 12.75
N LEU A 86 -7.24 4.11 12.24
CA LEU A 86 -7.14 5.47 12.78
C LEU A 86 -8.43 6.27 12.55
N ALA A 87 -9.02 6.19 11.35
CA ALA A 87 -10.26 6.90 11.05
C ALA A 87 -11.44 6.36 11.89
N GLU A 88 -11.52 5.04 12.10
CA GLU A 88 -12.51 4.42 13.00
C GLU A 88 -12.33 4.87 14.45
N ALA A 89 -11.09 4.92 14.95
CA ALA A 89 -10.81 5.44 16.28
C ALA A 89 -11.19 6.91 16.42
N ARG A 90 -11.02 7.74 15.36
CA ARG A 90 -11.47 9.13 15.35
C ARG A 90 -13.00 9.24 15.42
N VAL A 91 -13.73 8.41 14.68
CA VAL A 91 -15.20 8.35 14.76
C VAL A 91 -15.63 7.95 16.17
N ALA A 92 -15.05 6.90 16.74
CA ALA A 92 -15.33 6.45 18.09
C ALA A 92 -15.05 7.54 19.14
N ALA A 93 -13.96 8.29 19.00
CA ALA A 93 -13.63 9.41 19.89
C ALA A 93 -14.65 10.55 19.79
N THR A 94 -15.26 10.77 18.62
CA THR A 94 -16.32 11.78 18.48
C THR A 94 -17.70 11.30 18.97
N GLN A 95 -17.93 9.98 19.05
CA GLN A 95 -19.14 9.38 19.58
C GLN A 95 -19.17 9.30 21.12
N ALA A 96 -18.01 9.39 21.77
CA ALA A 96 -17.86 9.22 23.21
C ALA A 96 -18.59 10.27 24.06
N GLY A 97 -19.57 10.98 23.48
CA GLY A 97 -20.54 11.83 24.19
C GLY A 97 -19.85 12.84 25.10
N PHE A 98 -20.43 13.24 26.16
CA PHE A 98 -19.89 14.22 27.08
C PHE A 98 -18.61 13.70 27.79
N ASP A 99 -17.45 14.05 27.25
CA ASP A 99 -16.15 13.74 27.87
C ASP A 99 -16.09 14.37 29.25
N TYR A 100 -15.99 13.55 30.29
CA TYR A 100 -15.64 14.02 31.60
C TYR A 100 -14.15 13.87 31.83
N HIS A 101 -13.54 14.90 32.37
CA HIS A 101 -12.12 14.90 32.70
C HIS A 101 -11.95 14.94 34.22
N ILE A 102 -11.37 13.90 34.81
CA ILE A 102 -11.02 13.87 36.23
C ILE A 102 -9.53 14.19 36.34
N GLY A 103 -9.22 15.30 37.00
CA GLY A 103 -7.87 15.77 37.23
C GLY A 103 -7.53 15.80 38.71
N LEU A 104 -6.28 15.45 39.07
CA LEU A 104 -5.71 15.72 40.38
C LEU A 104 -4.92 17.04 40.28
N VAL A 105 -5.32 18.01 41.10
CA VAL A 105 -4.65 19.33 41.19
C VAL A 105 -3.78 19.35 42.43
N LEU A 106 -2.48 19.49 42.26
CA LEU A 106 -1.48 19.61 43.33
C LEU A 106 -0.72 20.90 43.09
N GLU A 107 -1.02 21.92 43.85
CA GLU A 107 -0.36 23.24 43.79
C GLU A 107 0.31 23.57 45.12
N PRO A 108 1.50 23.05 45.43
CA PRO A 108 2.27 23.53 46.56
C PRO A 108 2.67 24.98 46.30
N ARG A 109 2.27 25.87 47.17
CA ARG A 109 2.54 27.31 47.04
C ARG A 109 2.98 27.89 48.37
N THR A 110 4.04 28.66 48.35
CA THR A 110 4.45 29.55 49.46
C THR A 110 4.28 30.98 49.00
N ALA A 111 3.65 31.80 49.80
CA ALA A 111 3.45 33.22 49.50
C ALA A 111 3.81 34.05 50.71
N ASP A 112 4.53 35.17 50.49
CA ASP A 112 4.67 36.19 51.50
C ASP A 112 3.43 37.06 51.51
N LYS A 113 2.65 36.98 52.63
CA LYS A 113 1.47 37.84 52.82
C LYS A 113 1.87 39.01 53.65
N GLY A 114 2.43 40.05 53.02
CA GLY A 114 2.75 41.33 53.62
C GLY A 114 1.48 42.02 54.15
N SER A 115 0.93 41.56 55.28
CA SER A 115 -0.07 42.27 56.03
C SER A 115 0.55 42.86 57.29
N ALA A 116 0.05 44.01 57.74
CA ALA A 116 0.55 44.75 58.93
C ALA A 116 0.59 43.94 60.23
N LEU A 117 0.06 42.70 60.24
CA LEU A 117 -0.05 41.80 61.39
C LEU A 117 0.75 40.49 61.28
N ALA A 118 1.32 40.14 60.12
CA ALA A 118 2.13 38.94 59.95
C ALA A 118 3.03 39.06 58.71
N SER A 119 4.32 39.27 58.92
CA SER A 119 5.36 39.18 57.86
C SER A 119 5.97 37.79 57.91
N GLY A 120 5.91 37.06 56.82
CA GLY A 120 6.58 35.76 56.66
C GLY A 120 6.03 34.91 55.53
N LEU A 121 6.84 33.96 55.07
CA LEU A 121 6.46 32.95 54.08
C LEU A 121 5.43 32.00 54.68
N VAL A 122 4.24 31.96 54.12
CA VAL A 122 3.14 31.11 54.54
C VAL A 122 2.85 30.10 53.49
N SER A 123 2.71 28.81 53.88
CA SER A 123 2.25 27.78 52.98
C SER A 123 0.79 28.03 52.58
N ASP A 124 0.51 28.07 51.29
CA ASP A 124 -0.84 28.30 50.73
C ASP A 124 -1.16 27.22 49.68
N GLY A 125 -0.69 26.00 49.94
CA GLY A 125 -0.84 24.88 49.04
C GLY A 125 -2.32 24.48 48.83
N ARG A 126 -2.64 24.06 47.61
CA ARG A 126 -3.96 23.54 47.24
C ARG A 126 -3.80 22.11 46.70
N TYR A 127 -4.66 21.22 47.17
CA TYR A 127 -4.73 19.85 46.73
C TYR A 127 -6.19 19.52 46.47
N GLY A 128 -6.51 18.96 45.29
CA GLY A 128 -7.91 18.70 44.98
C GLY A 128 -8.10 17.78 43.78
N LEU A 129 -9.36 17.36 43.68
CA LEU A 129 -9.85 16.62 42.51
C LEU A 129 -10.79 17.55 41.72
N SER A 130 -10.59 17.62 40.43
CA SER A 130 -11.47 18.34 39.51
C SER A 130 -12.17 17.35 38.59
N LEU A 131 -13.48 17.51 38.42
CA LEU A 131 -14.28 16.84 37.39
C LEU A 131 -14.82 17.94 36.47
N THR A 132 -14.36 17.94 35.23
CA THR A 132 -14.82 18.89 34.21
C THR A 132 -15.52 18.12 33.09
N THR A 133 -16.68 18.62 32.67
CA THR A 133 -17.44 18.06 31.54
C THR A 133 -18.03 19.17 30.68
N THR A 134 -18.12 18.92 29.37
CA THR A 134 -18.87 19.80 28.47
C THR A 134 -20.33 19.32 28.43
N LEU A 135 -21.26 20.12 28.91
CA LEU A 135 -22.68 19.80 28.93
C LEU A 135 -23.37 20.08 27.59
N SER A 136 -22.93 21.12 26.88
CA SER A 136 -23.36 21.43 25.52
C SER A 136 -22.32 22.27 24.80
N ASP A 137 -22.06 21.97 23.57
CA ASP A 137 -21.22 22.76 22.66
C ASP A 137 -22.02 23.29 21.45
N PHE A 138 -23.35 23.24 21.55
CA PHE A 138 -24.29 23.75 20.54
C PHE A 138 -24.03 23.20 19.11
N GLY A 139 -23.70 21.91 19.03
CA GLY A 139 -23.54 21.18 17.78
C GLY A 139 -22.13 21.16 17.19
N GLN A 140 -21.11 21.57 17.96
CA GLN A 140 -19.70 21.41 17.52
C GLN A 140 -19.30 19.94 17.50
N SER A 141 -19.64 19.16 18.52
CA SER A 141 -19.35 17.72 18.60
C SER A 141 -20.04 16.94 17.48
N GLU A 142 -21.30 17.27 17.16
CA GLU A 142 -22.02 16.69 16.04
C GLU A 142 -21.29 16.98 14.70
N SER A 143 -20.86 18.22 14.49
CA SER A 143 -20.11 18.59 13.28
C SER A 143 -18.77 17.88 13.19
N ARG A 144 -18.05 17.69 14.33
CA ARG A 144 -16.81 16.90 14.36
C ARG A 144 -17.08 15.43 14.01
N HIS A 145 -18.19 14.88 14.51
CA HIS A 145 -18.60 13.52 14.17
C HIS A 145 -18.91 13.36 12.68
N LEU A 146 -19.61 14.32 12.06
CA LEU A 146 -19.85 14.31 10.62
C LEU A 146 -18.56 14.37 9.81
N VAL A 147 -17.60 15.24 10.20
CA VAL A 147 -16.28 15.28 9.56
C VAL A 147 -15.54 13.94 9.69
N ALA A 148 -15.52 13.36 10.90
CA ALA A 148 -14.82 12.09 11.15
C ALA A 148 -15.46 10.93 10.36
N SER A 149 -16.79 10.87 10.29
CA SER A 149 -17.52 9.83 9.54
C SER A 149 -17.32 9.96 8.03
N ALA A 150 -17.33 11.19 7.50
CA ALA A 150 -17.02 11.45 6.10
C ALA A 150 -15.55 11.08 5.75
N GLN A 151 -14.62 11.37 6.67
CA GLN A 151 -13.22 10.95 6.53
C GLN A 151 -13.09 9.42 6.48
N LEU A 152 -13.78 8.70 7.36
CA LEU A 152 -13.77 7.23 7.35
C LEU A 152 -14.32 6.67 6.04
N ALA A 153 -15.40 7.22 5.52
CA ALA A 153 -15.95 6.81 4.23
C ALA A 153 -14.96 7.04 3.09
N SER A 154 -14.25 8.17 3.11
CA SER A 154 -13.20 8.49 2.14
C SER A 154 -12.04 7.49 2.19
N GLU A 155 -11.52 7.18 3.39
CA GLU A 155 -10.41 6.23 3.56
C GLU A 155 -10.81 4.80 3.10
N LYS A 156 -12.04 4.36 3.42
CA LYS A 156 -12.56 3.06 2.95
C LYS A 156 -12.64 3.01 1.43
N ALA A 157 -13.17 4.04 0.78
CA ALA A 157 -13.24 4.10 -0.68
C ALA A 157 -11.86 4.11 -1.34
N ALA A 158 -10.91 4.88 -0.80
CA ALA A 158 -9.52 4.93 -1.26
C ALA A 158 -8.83 3.56 -1.11
N PHE A 159 -9.07 2.87 -0.01
CA PHE A 159 -8.49 1.55 0.24
C PHE A 159 -9.04 0.49 -0.75
N HIS A 160 -10.32 0.50 -1.05
CA HIS A 160 -10.89 -0.39 -2.08
C HIS A 160 -10.25 -0.15 -3.46
N ALA A 161 -10.09 1.10 -3.87
CA ALA A 161 -9.43 1.42 -5.13
C ALA A 161 -7.95 0.95 -5.15
N LEU A 162 -7.25 1.04 -4.02
CA LEU A 162 -5.89 0.52 -3.86
C LEU A 162 -5.86 -1.00 -3.99
N GLN A 163 -6.79 -1.72 -3.36
CA GLN A 163 -6.88 -3.18 -3.45
C GLN A 163 -7.10 -3.65 -4.90
N ASP A 164 -8.03 -3.02 -5.62
CA ASP A 164 -8.32 -3.37 -7.01
C ASP A 164 -7.10 -3.15 -7.91
N THR A 165 -6.42 -2.02 -7.75
CA THR A 165 -5.19 -1.72 -8.49
C THR A 165 -4.11 -2.75 -8.20
N HIS A 166 -3.97 -3.14 -6.93
CA HIS A 166 -3.00 -4.15 -6.52
C HIS A 166 -3.32 -5.54 -7.07
N HIS A 167 -4.58 -5.96 -7.04
CA HIS A 167 -5.00 -7.24 -7.62
C HIS A 167 -4.70 -7.32 -9.11
N ILE A 168 -4.98 -6.26 -9.86
CA ILE A 168 -4.64 -6.17 -11.29
C ILE A 168 -3.13 -6.28 -11.49
N ALA A 169 -2.33 -5.58 -10.68
CA ALA A 169 -0.87 -5.64 -10.77
C ALA A 169 -0.33 -7.08 -10.53
N VAL A 170 -0.88 -7.80 -9.54
CA VAL A 170 -0.51 -9.21 -9.30
C VAL A 170 -0.90 -10.10 -10.49
N MET A 171 -2.09 -9.91 -11.05
CA MET A 171 -2.54 -10.64 -12.23
C MET A 171 -1.64 -10.39 -13.44
N GLU A 172 -1.23 -9.15 -13.68
CA GLU A 172 -0.29 -8.79 -14.76
C GLU A 172 1.06 -9.45 -14.57
N GLN A 173 1.60 -9.48 -13.34
CA GLN A 173 2.86 -10.15 -13.05
C GLN A 173 2.73 -11.67 -13.21
N PHE A 174 1.60 -12.26 -12.80
CA PHE A 174 1.35 -13.69 -12.98
C PHE A 174 1.35 -14.10 -14.47
N PHE A 175 0.62 -13.37 -15.30
CA PHE A 175 0.61 -13.59 -16.75
C PHE A 175 1.96 -13.31 -17.40
N SER A 176 2.71 -12.32 -16.88
CA SER A 176 4.06 -12.02 -17.36
C SER A 176 5.03 -13.19 -17.14
N VAL A 177 4.88 -13.96 -16.05
CA VAL A 177 5.68 -15.17 -15.82
C VAL A 177 5.34 -16.25 -16.86
N LEU A 178 4.03 -16.54 -17.07
CA LEU A 178 3.60 -17.53 -18.05
C LEU A 178 4.07 -17.18 -19.47
N LEU A 179 3.97 -15.90 -19.85
CA LEU A 179 4.43 -15.42 -21.15
C LEU A 179 5.95 -15.48 -21.28
N ALA A 180 6.70 -15.21 -20.23
CA ALA A 180 8.15 -15.30 -20.25
C ALA A 180 8.64 -16.75 -20.40
N ASP A 181 7.93 -17.71 -19.78
CA ASP A 181 8.21 -19.14 -19.97
C ASP A 181 7.95 -19.58 -21.41
N MET A 182 6.81 -19.26 -21.97
CA MET A 182 6.48 -19.58 -23.36
C MET A 182 7.47 -18.92 -24.34
N HIS A 183 7.81 -17.67 -24.11
CA HIS A 183 8.79 -16.96 -24.95
C HIS A 183 10.17 -17.58 -24.88
N PHE A 184 10.61 -18.02 -23.70
CA PHE A 184 11.89 -18.72 -23.54
C PHE A 184 11.90 -20.01 -24.38
N TYR A 185 10.85 -20.83 -24.33
CA TYR A 185 10.76 -22.04 -25.13
C TYR A 185 10.83 -21.73 -26.65
N ALA A 186 10.13 -20.69 -27.12
CA ALA A 186 10.18 -20.28 -28.51
C ALA A 186 11.59 -19.83 -28.94
N GLN A 187 12.32 -19.10 -28.07
CA GLN A 187 13.70 -18.65 -28.37
C GLN A 187 14.71 -19.80 -28.28
N ASP A 188 14.49 -20.79 -27.42
CA ASP A 188 15.34 -21.98 -27.31
C ASP A 188 15.22 -22.85 -28.56
N GLU A 189 14.02 -23.07 -29.07
CA GLU A 189 13.78 -23.77 -30.35
C GLU A 189 14.45 -23.04 -31.51
N LYS A 190 14.30 -21.72 -31.62
CA LYS A 190 14.96 -20.91 -32.65
C LYS A 190 16.47 -21.00 -32.58
N MET A 191 17.04 -20.96 -31.36
CA MET A 191 18.48 -21.09 -31.18
C MET A 191 18.98 -22.47 -31.64
N THR A 192 18.26 -23.53 -31.29
CA THR A 192 18.57 -24.91 -31.70
C THR A 192 18.59 -25.01 -33.23
N MET A 193 17.58 -24.42 -33.89
CA MET A 193 17.54 -24.45 -35.37
C MET A 193 18.66 -23.66 -36.04
N THR A 194 18.96 -22.47 -35.55
CA THR A 194 20.08 -21.67 -36.10
C THR A 194 21.41 -22.36 -35.86
N PHE A 195 21.61 -23.04 -34.72
CA PHE A 195 22.83 -23.86 -34.48
C PHE A 195 22.94 -25.04 -35.44
N LEU A 196 21.85 -25.79 -35.66
CA LEU A 196 21.87 -26.94 -36.60
C LEU A 196 22.17 -26.49 -38.04
N ARG A 197 21.63 -25.34 -38.46
CA ARG A 197 21.95 -24.77 -39.79
C ARG A 197 23.39 -24.34 -39.87
N PHE A 198 23.92 -23.64 -38.89
CA PHE A 198 25.33 -23.27 -38.85
C PHE A 198 26.24 -24.50 -38.90
N LYS A 199 25.96 -25.52 -38.07
CA LYS A 199 26.73 -26.76 -38.01
C LYS A 199 26.71 -27.48 -39.37
N ARG A 200 25.54 -27.60 -40.02
CA ARG A 200 25.39 -28.25 -41.34
C ARG A 200 26.23 -27.54 -42.42
N VAL A 201 26.09 -26.21 -42.52
CA VAL A 201 26.84 -25.43 -43.55
C VAL A 201 28.32 -25.51 -43.30
N ARG A 202 28.80 -25.48 -42.05
CA ARG A 202 30.20 -25.65 -41.69
C ARG A 202 30.75 -27.04 -42.07
N GLU A 203 30.02 -28.12 -41.72
CA GLU A 203 30.39 -29.48 -42.03
C GLU A 203 30.43 -29.75 -43.56
N GLN A 204 29.45 -29.21 -44.29
CA GLN A 204 29.42 -29.35 -45.75
C GLN A 204 30.53 -28.57 -46.44
N ARG A 205 30.94 -27.44 -45.90
CA ARG A 205 32.16 -26.75 -46.37
C ARG A 205 33.42 -27.56 -46.10
N GLU A 206 33.58 -28.06 -44.87
CA GLU A 206 34.77 -28.79 -44.46
C GLU A 206 34.95 -30.10 -45.27
N ARG A 207 33.85 -30.76 -45.65
CA ARG A 207 33.88 -32.06 -46.35
C ARG A 207 33.77 -31.97 -47.86
N PHE A 208 33.06 -30.98 -48.37
CA PHE A 208 32.68 -30.95 -49.79
C PHE A 208 32.95 -29.60 -50.46
N GLU A 209 33.49 -28.60 -49.74
CA GLU A 209 33.68 -27.24 -50.21
C GLU A 209 32.38 -26.59 -50.79
N ALA A 210 31.23 -27.08 -50.40
CA ALA A 210 29.91 -26.74 -50.96
C ALA A 210 29.47 -25.29 -50.68
N TYR A 211 30.08 -24.62 -49.68
CA TYR A 211 29.76 -23.27 -49.26
C TYR A 211 30.99 -22.38 -49.13
N SER A 212 30.81 -21.09 -49.38
CA SER A 212 31.86 -20.08 -49.16
C SER A 212 32.11 -19.80 -47.68
N MET A 213 33.25 -19.24 -47.31
CA MET A 213 33.54 -18.82 -45.95
C MET A 213 32.55 -17.74 -45.46
N VAL A 214 32.09 -16.86 -46.36
CA VAL A 214 31.13 -15.81 -46.08
C VAL A 214 29.77 -16.40 -45.68
N GLU A 215 29.31 -17.47 -46.32
CA GLU A 215 28.07 -18.17 -45.98
C GLU A 215 28.14 -18.83 -44.60
N VAL A 216 29.32 -19.46 -44.27
CA VAL A 216 29.55 -20.03 -42.93
C VAL A 216 29.48 -18.93 -41.87
N GLN A 217 30.18 -17.82 -42.10
CA GLN A 217 30.22 -16.69 -41.17
C GLN A 217 28.83 -16.03 -41.02
N ALA A 218 28.03 -15.96 -42.10
CA ALA A 218 26.64 -15.47 -42.02
C ALA A 218 25.78 -16.34 -41.08
N ARG A 219 25.87 -17.67 -41.20
CA ARG A 219 25.14 -18.62 -40.33
C ARG A 219 25.64 -18.60 -38.90
N GLU A 220 26.95 -18.40 -38.71
CA GLU A 220 27.52 -18.21 -37.38
C GLU A 220 27.01 -16.93 -36.74
N SER A 221 26.95 -15.81 -37.46
CA SER A 221 26.37 -14.55 -37.00
C SER A 221 24.92 -14.71 -36.59
N ASP A 222 24.08 -15.38 -37.42
CA ASP A 222 22.68 -15.68 -37.10
C ASP A 222 22.55 -16.46 -35.78
N TYR A 223 23.40 -17.50 -35.61
CA TYR A 223 23.42 -18.31 -34.39
C TYR A 223 23.83 -17.50 -33.16
N GLN A 224 24.88 -16.67 -33.25
CA GLN A 224 25.34 -15.86 -32.13
C GLN A 224 24.28 -14.80 -31.75
N ALA A 225 23.61 -14.18 -32.71
CA ALA A 225 22.48 -13.26 -32.45
C ALA A 225 21.33 -13.99 -31.71
N GLN A 226 21.02 -15.21 -32.14
CA GLN A 226 19.94 -15.97 -31.48
C GLN A 226 20.32 -16.43 -30.06
N ARG A 227 21.61 -16.70 -29.79
CA ARG A 227 22.11 -16.95 -28.41
C ARG A 227 21.83 -15.77 -27.49
N VAL A 228 22.00 -14.54 -27.99
CA VAL A 228 21.69 -13.32 -27.21
C VAL A 228 20.19 -13.28 -26.89
N HIS A 229 19.32 -13.51 -27.87
CA HIS A 229 17.86 -13.53 -27.65
C HIS A 229 17.44 -14.59 -26.63
N ARG A 230 18.01 -15.79 -26.72
CA ARG A 230 17.74 -16.86 -25.74
C ARG A 230 18.18 -16.45 -24.33
N LEU A 231 19.39 -15.88 -24.17
CA LEU A 231 19.86 -15.43 -22.87
C LEU A 231 18.97 -14.31 -22.29
N GLN A 232 18.57 -13.35 -23.13
CA GLN A 232 17.64 -12.28 -22.72
C GLN A 232 16.29 -12.85 -22.24
N SER A 233 15.75 -13.87 -22.92
CA SER A 233 14.50 -14.52 -22.53
C SER A 233 14.65 -15.32 -21.22
N ASP A 234 15.80 -15.99 -20.97
CA ASP A 234 16.06 -16.66 -19.68
C ASP A 234 16.15 -15.66 -18.52
N LEU A 235 16.83 -14.54 -18.73
CA LEU A 235 16.89 -13.47 -17.73
C LEU A 235 15.52 -12.83 -17.49
N ALA A 236 14.70 -12.64 -18.54
CA ALA A 236 13.33 -12.17 -18.41
C ALA A 236 12.48 -13.13 -17.58
N ARG A 237 12.61 -14.44 -17.80
CA ARG A 237 11.94 -15.50 -17.03
C ARG A 237 12.25 -15.46 -15.53
N ARG A 238 13.50 -15.20 -15.17
CA ARG A 238 13.92 -15.04 -13.76
C ARG A 238 13.41 -13.73 -13.17
N ARG A 239 13.46 -12.65 -13.93
CA ARG A 239 13.01 -11.32 -13.51
C ARG A 239 11.51 -11.27 -13.28
N THR A 240 10.69 -11.84 -14.17
CA THR A 240 9.22 -11.85 -14.00
C THR A 240 8.79 -12.62 -12.76
N ARG A 241 9.43 -13.74 -12.43
CA ARG A 241 9.19 -14.46 -11.17
C ARG A 241 9.51 -13.61 -9.93
N HIS A 242 10.58 -12.84 -9.99
CA HIS A 242 10.91 -11.92 -8.89
C HIS A 242 9.88 -10.80 -8.77
N HIS A 243 9.42 -10.22 -9.88
CA HIS A 243 8.38 -9.19 -9.88
C HIS A 243 7.07 -9.73 -9.31
N LEU A 244 6.69 -10.96 -9.66
CA LEU A 244 5.50 -11.61 -9.07
C LEU A 244 5.66 -11.80 -7.55
N ALA A 245 6.82 -12.28 -7.10
CA ALA A 245 7.09 -12.45 -5.67
C ALA A 245 7.02 -11.12 -4.90
N VAL A 246 7.55 -10.04 -5.48
CA VAL A 246 7.43 -8.68 -4.92
C VAL A 246 5.98 -8.21 -4.91
N ALA A 247 5.24 -8.41 -6.00
CA ALA A 247 3.82 -8.04 -6.07
C ALA A 247 2.96 -8.80 -5.06
N MET A 248 3.27 -10.05 -4.77
CA MET A 248 2.62 -10.83 -3.70
C MET A 248 3.07 -10.42 -2.28
N GLY A 249 4.08 -9.53 -2.14
CA GLY A 249 4.62 -9.09 -0.85
C GLY A 249 5.69 -9.99 -0.24
N TRP A 250 6.16 -11.02 -0.96
CA TRP A 250 7.13 -12.01 -0.48
C TRP A 250 8.33 -12.15 -1.42
N PRO A 251 9.23 -11.17 -1.50
CA PRO A 251 10.31 -11.10 -2.50
C PRO A 251 11.29 -12.27 -2.45
N ASN A 252 11.41 -12.95 -1.31
CA ASN A 252 12.31 -14.09 -1.11
C ASN A 252 11.67 -15.44 -1.47
N SER A 253 10.35 -15.49 -1.68
CA SER A 253 9.59 -16.71 -1.97
C SER A 253 9.19 -16.72 -3.44
N ARG A 254 9.84 -17.57 -4.25
CA ARG A 254 9.60 -17.65 -5.69
C ARG A 254 8.97 -18.99 -6.03
N SER A 255 7.79 -18.98 -6.63
CA SER A 255 7.21 -20.20 -7.19
C SER A 255 7.97 -20.63 -8.45
N ARG A 256 8.18 -21.94 -8.59
CA ARG A 256 8.80 -22.54 -9.79
C ARG A 256 7.77 -22.77 -10.87
N ASP A 257 6.63 -23.34 -10.51
CA ASP A 257 5.60 -23.78 -11.45
C ASP A 257 4.30 -22.99 -11.24
N LEU A 258 3.78 -22.46 -12.33
CA LEU A 258 2.50 -21.75 -12.38
C LEU A 258 1.49 -22.53 -13.24
N VAL A 259 0.23 -22.56 -12.79
CA VAL A 259 -0.86 -23.16 -13.54
C VAL A 259 -1.53 -22.12 -14.43
N ARG A 260 -1.66 -22.40 -15.74
CA ARG A 260 -2.44 -21.55 -16.64
C ARG A 260 -3.92 -21.60 -16.23
N PRO A 261 -4.55 -20.46 -15.92
CA PRO A 261 -5.96 -20.42 -15.54
C PRO A 261 -6.87 -20.70 -16.74
N ASN A 262 -8.09 -21.18 -16.46
CA ASN A 262 -9.14 -21.23 -17.47
C ASN A 262 -9.71 -19.82 -17.68
N LEU A 263 -9.71 -19.33 -18.91
CA LEU A 263 -10.08 -17.96 -19.28
C LEU A 263 -11.34 -17.90 -20.17
N ALA A 264 -12.08 -19.01 -20.32
CA ALA A 264 -13.26 -19.07 -21.18
C ALA A 264 -14.29 -17.98 -20.86
N ASP A 265 -14.56 -17.73 -19.58
CA ASP A 265 -15.53 -16.71 -19.13
C ASP A 265 -15.22 -15.28 -19.63
N TYR A 266 -13.95 -14.99 -19.89
CA TYR A 266 -13.52 -13.70 -20.44
C TYR A 266 -13.53 -13.66 -21.97
N ASN A 267 -13.35 -14.83 -22.59
CA ASN A 267 -13.25 -14.93 -24.04
C ASN A 267 -14.60 -14.74 -24.73
N ASP A 268 -15.70 -15.17 -24.11
CA ASP A 268 -17.03 -15.11 -24.67
C ASP A 268 -17.79 -13.83 -24.31
N ARG A 269 -17.16 -12.94 -23.59
CA ARG A 269 -17.78 -11.69 -23.11
C ARG A 269 -17.87 -10.66 -24.26
N PRO A 270 -19.08 -10.16 -24.61
CA PRO A 270 -19.25 -9.18 -25.68
C PRO A 270 -18.70 -7.83 -25.25
N VAL A 271 -18.04 -7.11 -26.17
CA VAL A 271 -17.53 -5.76 -25.90
C VAL A 271 -18.71 -4.78 -25.77
N PRO A 272 -18.85 -4.10 -24.62
CA PRO A 272 -19.97 -3.21 -24.37
C PRO A 272 -19.86 -1.89 -25.12
N ASP A 273 -21.00 -1.18 -25.22
CA ASP A 273 -21.00 0.16 -25.76
C ASP A 273 -20.62 1.21 -24.70
N TYR A 274 -19.86 2.23 -25.11
CA TYR A 274 -19.41 3.33 -24.25
C TYR A 274 -20.57 4.09 -23.60
N GLN A 275 -21.61 4.42 -24.38
CA GLN A 275 -22.73 5.22 -23.90
C GLN A 275 -23.54 4.50 -22.82
N MET A 276 -23.60 3.17 -22.86
CA MET A 276 -24.30 2.38 -21.86
C MET A 276 -23.54 2.31 -20.53
N LEU A 277 -22.20 2.26 -20.56
CA LEU A 277 -21.38 2.13 -19.37
C LEU A 277 -21.00 3.46 -18.72
N LEU A 278 -21.08 4.56 -19.45
CA LEU A 278 -20.67 5.88 -18.96
C LEU A 278 -21.40 6.30 -17.66
N PRO A 279 -22.74 6.20 -17.56
CA PRO A 279 -23.45 6.57 -16.32
C PRO A 279 -23.02 5.69 -15.14
N GLU A 280 -22.84 4.39 -15.34
CA GLU A 280 -22.38 3.46 -14.33
C GLU A 280 -20.96 3.81 -13.88
N ALA A 281 -20.02 3.96 -14.81
CA ALA A 281 -18.64 4.34 -14.50
C ALA A 281 -18.55 5.64 -13.68
N LEU A 282 -19.34 6.65 -14.03
CA LEU A 282 -19.35 7.90 -13.29
C LEU A 282 -19.99 7.77 -11.90
N HIS A 283 -20.90 6.83 -11.69
CA HIS A 283 -21.56 6.64 -10.40
C HIS A 283 -20.76 5.72 -9.46
N THR A 284 -20.29 4.59 -9.94
CA THR A 284 -19.74 3.50 -9.11
C THR A 284 -18.21 3.46 -9.07
N ASN A 285 -17.52 4.28 -9.85
CA ASN A 285 -16.05 4.26 -9.88
C ASN A 285 -15.45 4.51 -8.50
N PRO A 286 -14.63 3.59 -7.94
CA PRO A 286 -14.09 3.70 -6.59
C PRO A 286 -13.22 4.94 -6.38
N ALA A 287 -12.45 5.35 -7.39
CA ALA A 287 -11.61 6.55 -7.31
C ALA A 287 -12.44 7.84 -7.30
N LEU A 288 -13.55 7.90 -8.03
CA LEU A 288 -14.50 9.02 -7.96
C LEU A 288 -15.23 9.05 -6.63
N MET A 289 -15.64 7.89 -6.11
CA MET A 289 -16.28 7.79 -4.79
C MET A 289 -15.35 8.30 -3.68
N ALA A 290 -14.07 7.96 -3.73
CA ALA A 290 -13.07 8.44 -2.77
C ALA A 290 -12.93 9.98 -2.83
N VAL A 291 -12.86 10.58 -4.03
CA VAL A 291 -12.75 12.03 -4.16
C VAL A 291 -14.05 12.73 -3.71
N ARG A 292 -15.23 12.18 -4.06
CA ARG A 292 -16.52 12.71 -3.56
C ARG A 292 -16.61 12.68 -2.04
N ALA A 293 -16.18 11.61 -1.41
CA ALA A 293 -16.14 11.52 0.05
C ALA A 293 -15.14 12.54 0.65
N ARG A 294 -14.03 12.84 -0.03
CA ARG A 294 -13.10 13.93 0.38
C ARG A 294 -13.73 15.31 0.22
N VAL A 295 -14.46 15.55 -0.85
CA VAL A 295 -15.24 16.80 -1.04
C VAL A 295 -16.26 16.96 0.08
N GLU A 296 -16.99 15.90 0.42
CA GLU A 296 -17.92 15.90 1.55
C GLU A 296 -17.22 16.20 2.88
N THR A 297 -16.08 15.56 3.15
CA THR A 297 -15.27 15.83 4.34
C THR A 297 -14.83 17.30 4.40
N ALA A 298 -14.40 17.87 3.28
CA ALA A 298 -14.00 19.28 3.21
C ALA A 298 -15.19 20.23 3.40
N THR A 299 -16.35 19.88 2.85
CA THR A 299 -17.59 20.62 3.04
C THR A 299 -18.00 20.65 4.53
N GLN A 300 -17.96 19.49 5.20
CA GLN A 300 -18.25 19.40 6.64
C GLN A 300 -17.19 20.16 7.47
N SER A 301 -15.93 20.13 7.06
CA SER A 301 -14.84 20.89 7.71
C SER A 301 -15.04 22.40 7.58
N LEU A 302 -15.49 22.87 6.41
CA LEU A 302 -15.83 24.28 6.19
C LEU A 302 -17.02 24.69 7.07
N LEU A 303 -18.08 23.88 7.15
CA LEU A 303 -19.22 24.13 8.03
C LEU A 303 -18.81 24.12 9.51
N LEU A 304 -17.91 23.23 9.92
CA LEU A 304 -17.38 23.21 11.27
C LEU A 304 -16.60 24.50 11.59
N SER A 305 -15.79 25.00 10.65
CA SER A 305 -15.03 26.23 10.84
C SER A 305 -15.93 27.45 11.09
N GLN A 306 -17.12 27.48 10.47
CA GLN A 306 -18.14 28.52 10.72
C GLN A 306 -18.80 28.40 12.10
N ARG A 307 -18.70 27.22 12.75
CA ARG A 307 -19.33 26.93 14.04
C ARG A 307 -18.37 27.06 15.23
N VAL A 308 -17.12 27.42 15.02
CA VAL A 308 -16.10 27.55 16.08
C VAL A 308 -16.52 28.54 17.17
N ASN A 309 -17.21 29.62 16.80
CA ASN A 309 -17.68 30.67 17.69
C ASN A 309 -19.07 30.42 18.32
N ARG A 310 -19.51 29.14 18.42
CA ARG A 310 -20.76 28.85 19.13
C ARG A 310 -20.58 28.88 20.64
N PRO A 311 -21.64 29.16 21.38
CA PRO A 311 -21.63 29.07 22.84
C PRO A 311 -21.16 27.69 23.31
N ARG A 312 -20.56 27.63 24.50
CA ARG A 312 -20.16 26.39 25.18
C ARG A 312 -20.63 26.44 26.63
N LEU A 313 -21.34 25.41 27.05
CA LEU A 313 -21.75 25.20 28.43
C LEU A 313 -20.87 24.10 29.02
N THR A 314 -20.10 24.43 30.05
CA THR A 314 -19.24 23.48 30.78
C THR A 314 -19.69 23.38 32.22
N GLY A 315 -19.62 22.19 32.82
CA GLY A 315 -19.78 21.90 34.23
C GLY A 315 -18.43 21.56 34.85
N GLU A 316 -18.14 22.12 36.00
CA GLU A 316 -16.97 21.83 36.80
C GLU A 316 -17.35 21.52 38.23
N LEU A 317 -16.89 20.37 38.76
CA LEU A 317 -16.97 20.06 40.18
C LEU A 317 -15.53 19.97 40.71
N LEU A 318 -15.21 20.82 41.68
CA LEU A 318 -13.89 20.92 42.28
C LEU A 318 -14.01 20.59 43.77
N LEU A 319 -13.29 19.54 44.18
CA LEU A 319 -13.09 19.16 45.57
C LEU A 319 -11.66 19.55 45.94
N GLN A 320 -11.47 20.49 46.90
CA GLN A 320 -10.14 20.99 47.24
C GLN A 320 -9.91 21.12 48.71
N HIS A 321 -8.69 20.87 49.11
CA HIS A 321 -8.14 21.11 50.44
C HIS A 321 -7.06 22.19 50.39
N HIS A 322 -7.05 23.09 51.40
CA HIS A 322 -6.04 24.12 51.51
C HIS A 322 -5.19 23.90 52.77
N ASP A 323 -3.87 24.05 52.68
CA ASP A 323 -2.93 23.83 53.82
C ASP A 323 -3.12 24.80 54.95
N GLN A 324 -3.55 26.05 54.69
CA GLN A 324 -3.84 27.02 55.70
C GLN A 324 -5.24 27.64 55.59
N PHE A 325 -5.90 27.65 56.73
CA PHE A 325 -7.17 28.29 56.93
C PHE A 325 -6.97 29.63 57.63
N THR A 326 -6.93 30.70 56.86
CA THR A 326 -6.93 32.06 57.44
C THR A 326 -8.37 32.58 57.35
N GLY A 327 -9.19 32.38 58.39
CA GLY A 327 -10.39 33.11 58.76
C GLY A 327 -11.51 33.37 57.74
N PHE A 328 -11.29 33.25 56.46
CA PHE A 328 -12.25 33.40 55.37
C PHE A 328 -12.60 32.05 54.74
N SER A 329 -13.88 31.85 54.48
CA SER A 329 -14.38 30.62 53.85
C SER A 329 -13.67 30.36 52.52
N ARG A 330 -12.89 29.27 52.45
CA ARG A 330 -12.38 28.75 51.20
C ARG A 330 -13.28 27.58 50.77
N ASP A 331 -13.70 27.60 49.52
CA ASP A 331 -14.56 26.56 49.00
C ASP A 331 -13.87 25.19 49.07
N ARG A 332 -14.40 24.28 49.87
CA ARG A 332 -13.97 22.89 49.94
C ARG A 332 -14.60 22.06 48.80
N VAL A 333 -15.80 22.43 48.41
CA VAL A 333 -16.55 21.87 47.29
C VAL A 333 -17.09 23.04 46.48
N ARG A 334 -16.76 23.05 45.19
CA ARG A 334 -17.26 24.05 44.27
C ARG A 334 -17.88 23.36 43.06
N ALA A 335 -19.18 23.63 42.79
CA ALA A 335 -19.82 23.28 41.55
C ALA A 335 -19.99 24.56 40.72
N LEU A 336 -19.53 24.57 39.50
CA LEU A 336 -19.60 25.71 38.60
C LEU A 336 -20.24 25.29 37.28
N LEU A 337 -21.25 26.04 36.85
CA LEU A 337 -21.78 26.00 35.50
C LEU A 337 -21.31 27.26 34.79
N GLN A 338 -20.56 27.09 33.71
CA GLN A 338 -20.05 28.22 32.93
C GLN A 338 -20.60 28.15 31.50
N LEU A 339 -21.41 29.16 31.16
CA LEU A 339 -21.80 29.41 29.77
C LEU A 339 -20.85 30.47 29.18
N ARG A 340 -20.07 30.07 28.20
CA ARG A 340 -19.17 30.98 27.46
C ARG A 340 -19.82 31.29 26.12
N VAL A 341 -20.15 32.56 25.90
CA VAL A 341 -20.72 33.09 24.64
C VAL A 341 -19.70 34.07 24.06
N PRO A 342 -19.05 33.78 22.94
CA PRO A 342 -18.22 34.75 22.28
C PRO A 342 -19.11 35.82 21.63
N LEU A 343 -19.01 37.07 22.12
CA LEU A 343 -19.83 38.19 21.63
C LEU A 343 -19.14 38.92 20.46
N VAL A 344 -17.84 39.07 20.52
CA VAL A 344 -17.04 39.71 19.48
C VAL A 344 -15.73 38.92 19.36
N SER A 345 -15.47 38.36 18.19
CA SER A 345 -14.19 37.80 17.84
C SER A 345 -13.60 38.65 16.71
N ARG A 346 -12.45 39.28 16.94
CA ARG A 346 -11.67 40.02 15.94
C ARG A 346 -10.48 39.16 15.49
N GLU A 347 -10.70 37.89 15.31
CA GLU A 347 -9.59 36.99 15.06
C GLU A 347 -9.33 36.83 13.57
N SER A 348 -8.21 37.37 13.13
CA SER A 348 -7.64 37.11 11.80
C SER A 348 -7.42 35.61 11.55
N HIS A 349 -7.17 34.83 12.60
CA HIS A 349 -6.98 33.39 12.52
C HIS A 349 -8.25 32.62 12.10
N GLU A 350 -9.43 33.00 12.59
CA GLU A 350 -10.69 32.35 12.20
C GLU A 350 -11.02 32.61 10.73
N ARG A 351 -10.79 33.85 10.29
CA ARG A 351 -10.96 34.22 8.89
C ARG A 351 -9.96 33.46 7.98
N LEU A 352 -8.73 33.28 8.44
CA LEU A 352 -7.73 32.50 7.76
C LEU A 352 -8.15 31.02 7.65
N ALA A 353 -8.56 30.40 8.77
CA ALA A 353 -9.04 29.02 8.79
C ALA A 353 -10.23 28.80 7.85
N TYR A 354 -11.18 29.73 7.82
CA TYR A 354 -12.30 29.67 6.88
C TYR A 354 -11.81 29.74 5.42
N ILE A 355 -10.90 30.65 5.09
CA ILE A 355 -10.34 30.78 3.74
C ILE A 355 -9.55 29.51 3.35
N GLU A 356 -8.78 28.95 4.28
CA GLU A 356 -8.04 27.70 4.07
C GLU A 356 -8.97 26.52 3.77
N HIS A 357 -10.05 26.35 4.56
CA HIS A 357 -11.04 25.31 4.30
C HIS A 357 -11.81 25.53 2.99
N ALA A 358 -12.15 26.77 2.66
CA ALA A 358 -12.80 27.11 1.39
C ALA A 358 -11.89 26.86 0.18
N ALA A 359 -10.61 27.23 0.27
CA ALA A 359 -9.61 26.96 -0.77
C ALA A 359 -9.35 25.46 -0.94
N HIS A 360 -9.29 24.72 0.18
CA HIS A 360 -9.17 23.26 0.13
C HIS A 360 -10.36 22.59 -0.54
N LEU A 361 -11.58 23.02 -0.21
CA LEU A 361 -12.80 22.52 -0.86
C LEU A 361 -12.76 22.80 -2.37
N ALA A 362 -12.45 24.02 -2.79
CA ALA A 362 -12.35 24.37 -4.21
C ALA A 362 -11.28 23.53 -4.95
N SER A 363 -10.15 23.25 -4.29
CA SER A 363 -9.11 22.37 -4.85
C SER A 363 -9.62 20.93 -5.06
N LEU A 364 -10.40 20.39 -4.12
CA LEU A 364 -10.98 19.05 -4.22
C LEU A 364 -12.11 18.97 -5.27
N GLU A 365 -12.89 20.03 -5.43
CA GLU A 365 -13.88 20.14 -6.51
C GLU A 365 -13.20 20.15 -7.88
N ALA A 366 -12.10 20.88 -8.03
CA ALA A 366 -11.29 20.84 -9.25
C ALA A 366 -10.70 19.44 -9.51
N GLU A 367 -10.18 18.76 -8.47
CA GLU A 367 -9.72 17.37 -8.56
C GLU A 367 -10.84 16.43 -9.01
N LEU A 368 -12.06 16.62 -8.50
CA LEU A 368 -13.24 15.83 -8.90
C LEU A 368 -13.57 15.97 -10.39
N ILE A 369 -13.52 17.19 -10.91
CA ILE A 369 -13.74 17.46 -12.34
C ILE A 369 -12.65 16.78 -13.17
N GLU A 370 -11.38 16.95 -12.81
CA GLU A 370 -10.25 16.32 -13.50
C GLU A 370 -10.36 14.79 -13.50
N LYS A 371 -10.67 14.20 -12.35
CA LYS A 371 -10.85 12.75 -12.23
C LYS A 371 -12.03 12.25 -13.05
N THR A 372 -13.12 13.00 -13.11
CA THR A 372 -14.29 12.67 -13.93
C THR A 372 -13.91 12.57 -15.41
N HIS A 373 -13.20 13.58 -15.94
CA HIS A 373 -12.69 13.53 -17.31
C HIS A 373 -11.71 12.38 -17.54
N ARG A 374 -10.85 12.10 -16.57
CA ARG A 374 -9.90 10.99 -16.65
C ARG A 374 -10.60 9.63 -16.71
N VAL A 375 -11.65 9.42 -15.91
CA VAL A 375 -12.45 8.18 -15.92
C VAL A 375 -13.17 8.02 -17.27
N GLN A 376 -13.73 9.09 -17.85
CA GLN A 376 -14.34 9.08 -19.17
C GLN A 376 -13.34 8.65 -20.24
N LEU A 377 -12.14 9.25 -20.24
CA LEU A 377 -11.08 8.90 -21.19
C LEU A 377 -10.57 7.45 -20.99
N GLN A 378 -10.42 7.02 -19.75
CA GLN A 378 -10.01 5.65 -19.44
C GLN A 378 -11.05 4.63 -19.92
N LEU A 379 -12.34 4.89 -19.69
CA LEU A 379 -13.44 4.04 -20.17
C LEU A 379 -13.41 3.89 -21.69
N MET A 380 -13.32 5.00 -22.42
CA MET A 380 -13.21 5.00 -23.87
C MET A 380 -12.00 4.18 -24.33
N THR A 381 -10.83 4.46 -23.74
CA THR A 381 -9.58 3.78 -24.10
C THR A 381 -9.65 2.27 -23.85
N LEU A 382 -10.28 1.84 -22.75
CA LEU A 382 -10.44 0.42 -22.44
C LEU A 382 -11.36 -0.27 -23.43
N ILE A 383 -12.49 0.33 -23.79
CA ILE A 383 -13.43 -0.22 -24.78
C ILE A 383 -12.75 -0.32 -26.16
N ASP A 384 -12.02 0.70 -26.58
CA ASP A 384 -11.31 0.67 -27.87
C ASP A 384 -10.22 -0.43 -27.87
N LYS A 385 -9.47 -0.57 -26.77
CA LYS A 385 -8.50 -1.67 -26.62
C LYS A 385 -9.18 -3.04 -26.65
N LEU A 386 -10.35 -3.20 -26.02
CA LEU A 386 -11.11 -4.45 -26.07
C LEU A 386 -11.56 -4.78 -27.50
N ARG A 387 -12.03 -3.79 -28.28
CA ARG A 387 -12.37 -3.97 -29.69
C ARG A 387 -11.19 -4.41 -30.53
N VAL A 388 -10.04 -3.73 -30.37
CA VAL A 388 -8.79 -4.13 -31.05
C VAL A 388 -8.35 -5.52 -30.64
N ASN A 389 -8.40 -5.84 -29.34
CA ASN A 389 -8.02 -7.14 -28.81
C ASN A 389 -8.93 -8.26 -29.33
N GLN A 390 -10.23 -8.02 -29.49
CA GLN A 390 -11.16 -8.97 -30.07
C GLN A 390 -10.73 -9.39 -31.50
N VAL A 391 -10.36 -8.43 -32.34
CA VAL A 391 -9.84 -8.69 -33.70
C VAL A 391 -8.48 -9.38 -33.64
N ALA A 392 -7.60 -8.93 -32.73
CA ALA A 392 -6.28 -9.52 -32.55
C ALA A 392 -6.33 -10.98 -32.11
N ARG A 393 -7.32 -11.36 -31.27
CA ARG A 393 -7.55 -12.76 -30.87
C ARG A 393 -7.95 -13.64 -32.05
N ILE A 394 -8.85 -13.15 -32.90
CA ILE A 394 -9.26 -13.89 -34.13
C ILE A 394 -8.01 -14.08 -35.03
N ALA A 395 -7.23 -13.02 -35.24
CA ALA A 395 -6.03 -13.09 -36.07
C ALA A 395 -4.98 -14.04 -35.47
N ALA A 396 -4.78 -14.02 -34.13
CA ALA A 396 -3.85 -14.92 -33.45
C ALA A 396 -4.29 -16.39 -33.55
N GLY A 397 -5.61 -16.69 -33.45
CA GLY A 397 -6.16 -18.04 -33.62
C GLY A 397 -5.98 -18.57 -35.05
N VAL A 398 -6.17 -17.71 -36.05
CA VAL A 398 -5.92 -18.07 -37.46
C VAL A 398 -4.41 -18.33 -37.69
N GLU A 399 -3.53 -17.47 -37.15
CA GLU A 399 -2.07 -17.67 -37.24
C GLU A 399 -1.65 -19.00 -36.59
N GLU A 400 -2.16 -19.30 -35.39
CA GLU A 400 -1.87 -20.54 -34.66
C GLU A 400 -2.32 -21.75 -35.46
N SER A 401 -3.55 -21.76 -36.01
CA SER A 401 -4.07 -22.82 -36.85
C SER A 401 -3.24 -23.01 -38.11
N TYR A 402 -2.87 -21.91 -38.77
CA TYR A 402 -2.00 -21.95 -39.95
C TYR A 402 -0.62 -22.54 -39.63
N ARG A 403 0.02 -22.13 -38.53
CA ARG A 403 1.35 -22.64 -38.14
C ARG A 403 1.30 -24.10 -37.74
N SER A 404 0.24 -24.56 -37.09
CA SER A 404 0.02 -25.96 -36.76
C SER A 404 -0.12 -26.81 -38.04
N ALA A 405 -0.96 -26.39 -38.97
CA ALA A 405 -1.11 -27.08 -40.27
C ALA A 405 0.20 -27.10 -41.09
N TYR A 406 0.97 -25.98 -41.03
CA TYR A 406 2.29 -25.92 -41.67
C TYR A 406 3.27 -26.89 -41.02
N GLN A 407 3.26 -27.05 -39.69
CA GLN A 407 4.10 -28.03 -38.99
C GLN A 407 3.74 -29.47 -39.40
N ASP A 408 2.44 -29.81 -39.48
CA ASP A 408 2.01 -31.13 -39.90
C ASP A 408 2.46 -31.45 -41.33
N ARG A 409 2.30 -30.48 -42.25
CA ARG A 409 2.84 -30.59 -43.61
C ARG A 409 4.36 -30.76 -43.62
N SER A 410 5.09 -29.98 -42.85
CA SER A 410 6.58 -30.05 -42.78
C SER A 410 7.03 -31.39 -42.19
N ARG A 411 6.26 -31.96 -41.23
CA ARG A 411 6.49 -33.31 -40.70
C ARG A 411 6.35 -34.37 -41.79
N SER A 412 5.25 -34.35 -42.54
CA SER A 412 5.02 -35.30 -43.63
C SER A 412 6.09 -35.21 -44.70
N LEU A 413 6.56 -34.02 -45.11
CA LEU A 413 7.63 -33.83 -46.07
C LEU A 413 9.00 -34.30 -45.54
N TYR A 414 9.23 -34.14 -44.23
CA TYR A 414 10.43 -34.63 -43.58
C TYR A 414 10.46 -36.18 -43.53
N GLU A 415 9.34 -36.82 -43.22
CA GLU A 415 9.19 -38.28 -43.22
C GLU A 415 9.38 -38.88 -44.63
N MET A 416 9.02 -38.14 -45.68
CA MET A 416 9.28 -38.52 -47.08
C MET A 416 10.66 -38.16 -47.59
N GLU A 417 11.55 -37.63 -46.73
CA GLU A 417 12.91 -37.16 -47.05
C GLU A 417 12.99 -36.06 -48.13
N VAL A 418 11.87 -35.38 -48.39
CA VAL A 418 11.78 -34.35 -49.45
C VAL A 418 12.28 -33.00 -48.96
N LYS A 419 12.08 -32.66 -47.68
CA LYS A 419 12.43 -31.34 -47.12
C LYS A 419 12.81 -31.43 -45.65
N ALA A 420 13.77 -30.62 -45.22
CA ALA A 420 14.27 -30.64 -43.83
C ALA A 420 13.97 -29.32 -43.09
N ASP A 421 12.71 -28.85 -43.10
CA ASP A 421 12.30 -27.60 -42.46
C ASP A 421 11.37 -27.81 -41.21
N LEU A 422 11.25 -29.06 -40.76
CA LEU A 422 10.41 -29.40 -39.60
C LEU A 422 10.73 -28.60 -38.34
N GLY A 423 11.99 -28.41 -38.02
CA GLY A 423 12.36 -27.67 -36.83
C GLY A 423 12.04 -26.16 -36.89
N ASP A 424 12.07 -25.58 -38.10
CA ASP A 424 11.60 -24.20 -38.30
C ASP A 424 10.11 -24.06 -38.09
N ALA A 425 9.36 -25.04 -38.60
CA ALA A 425 7.91 -25.11 -38.39
C ALA A 425 7.58 -25.18 -36.88
N GLN A 426 8.34 -26.00 -36.13
CA GLN A 426 8.15 -26.14 -34.68
C GLN A 426 8.45 -24.83 -33.93
N ALA A 427 9.53 -24.14 -34.28
CA ALA A 427 9.84 -22.84 -33.68
C ALA A 427 8.76 -21.78 -33.99
N GLN A 428 8.18 -21.81 -35.21
CA GLN A 428 7.09 -20.92 -35.60
C GLN A 428 5.79 -21.22 -34.86
N VAL A 429 5.46 -22.49 -34.59
CA VAL A 429 4.30 -22.88 -33.76
C VAL A 429 4.51 -22.37 -32.32
N ALA A 430 5.68 -22.56 -31.73
CA ALA A 430 5.95 -22.07 -30.37
C ALA A 430 5.80 -20.54 -30.28
N GLU A 431 6.23 -19.79 -31.30
CA GLU A 431 6.02 -18.33 -31.35
C GLU A 431 4.54 -17.96 -31.54
N ALA A 432 3.80 -18.67 -32.37
CA ALA A 432 2.35 -18.43 -32.57
C ALA A 432 1.57 -18.68 -31.29
N LEU A 433 1.85 -19.77 -30.56
CA LEU A 433 1.26 -20.07 -29.25
C LEU A 433 1.55 -18.97 -28.21
N TRP A 434 2.79 -18.48 -28.18
CA TRP A 434 3.13 -17.35 -27.30
C TRP A 434 2.36 -16.07 -27.66
N LYS A 435 2.24 -15.73 -28.94
CA LYS A 435 1.47 -14.56 -29.40
C LYS A 435 -0.02 -14.70 -29.07
N SER A 436 -0.59 -15.88 -29.30
CA SER A 436 -1.98 -16.20 -28.97
C SER A 436 -2.23 -16.03 -27.47
N ALA A 437 -1.40 -16.64 -26.63
CA ALA A 437 -1.50 -16.50 -25.17
C ALA A 437 -1.35 -15.04 -24.71
N LYS A 438 -0.48 -14.25 -25.34
CA LYS A 438 -0.28 -12.84 -25.01
C LYS A 438 -1.57 -12.04 -25.22
N VAL A 439 -2.24 -12.23 -26.35
CA VAL A 439 -3.50 -11.53 -26.68
C VAL A 439 -4.64 -11.99 -25.76
N GLU A 440 -4.69 -13.29 -25.44
CA GLU A 440 -5.66 -13.84 -24.48
C GLU A 440 -5.50 -13.29 -23.07
N PHE A 441 -4.26 -13.22 -22.54
CA PHE A 441 -4.00 -12.65 -21.22
C PHE A 441 -4.26 -11.13 -21.18
N GLU A 442 -3.93 -10.43 -22.27
CA GLU A 442 -4.26 -9.01 -22.40
C GLU A 442 -5.78 -8.78 -22.36
N ASN A 443 -6.59 -9.65 -22.99
CA ASN A 443 -8.05 -9.61 -22.90
C ASN A 443 -8.52 -9.65 -21.43
N VAL A 444 -8.00 -10.58 -20.64
CA VAL A 444 -8.37 -10.72 -19.22
C VAL A 444 -8.00 -9.48 -18.41
N ILE A 445 -6.80 -8.93 -18.65
CA ILE A 445 -6.34 -7.71 -17.98
C ILE A 445 -7.24 -6.53 -18.34
N LEU A 446 -7.60 -6.37 -19.62
CA LEU A 446 -8.48 -5.28 -20.08
C LEU A 446 -9.87 -5.38 -19.44
N TRP A 447 -10.46 -6.56 -19.39
CA TRP A 447 -11.74 -6.80 -18.72
C TRP A 447 -11.65 -6.54 -17.20
N SER A 448 -10.58 -7.00 -16.55
CA SER A 448 -10.38 -6.77 -15.12
C SER A 448 -10.21 -5.28 -14.80
N ARG A 449 -9.51 -4.53 -15.66
CA ARG A 449 -9.41 -3.08 -15.54
C ARG A 449 -10.74 -2.37 -15.78
N LEU A 450 -11.56 -2.86 -16.71
CA LEU A 450 -12.90 -2.33 -16.94
C LEU A 450 -13.82 -2.63 -15.75
N ASP A 451 -13.81 -3.83 -15.22
CA ASP A 451 -14.61 -4.19 -14.03
C ASP A 451 -14.19 -3.36 -12.81
N ALA A 452 -12.89 -3.16 -12.58
CA ALA A 452 -12.39 -2.27 -11.52
C ALA A 452 -12.80 -0.79 -11.74
N LEU A 453 -12.76 -0.31 -12.99
CA LEU A 453 -13.21 1.05 -13.32
C LEU A 453 -14.71 1.24 -13.04
N LEU A 454 -15.52 0.20 -13.24
CA LEU A 454 -16.96 0.17 -12.95
C LEU A 454 -17.29 -0.16 -11.49
N GLY A 455 -16.28 -0.44 -10.64
CA GLY A 455 -16.49 -0.87 -9.25
C GLY A 455 -17.14 -2.25 -9.14
N ARG A 456 -17.03 -3.08 -10.18
CA ARG A 456 -17.56 -4.45 -10.22
C ARG A 456 -16.54 -5.44 -9.65
N PRO A 457 -16.96 -6.54 -8.99
CA PRO A 457 -16.02 -7.57 -8.55
C PRO A 457 -15.37 -8.28 -9.75
N MET A 458 -14.06 -8.50 -9.68
CA MET A 458 -13.34 -9.25 -10.71
C MET A 458 -13.77 -10.72 -10.73
N LEU A 459 -14.11 -11.26 -11.92
CA LEU A 459 -14.64 -12.62 -12.08
C LEU A 459 -13.70 -13.71 -11.52
N LEU A 460 -12.39 -13.57 -11.68
CA LEU A 460 -11.40 -14.53 -11.15
C LEU A 460 -11.29 -14.53 -9.61
N GLY A 461 -11.74 -13.48 -8.94
CA GLY A 461 -11.79 -13.40 -7.48
C GLY A 461 -13.09 -13.93 -6.88
N ALA A 462 -14.18 -13.98 -7.64
CA ALA A 462 -15.50 -14.35 -7.15
C ALA A 462 -15.69 -15.88 -7.04
N LYS A 463 -15.02 -16.68 -7.87
CA LYS A 463 -15.14 -18.16 -7.85
C LYS A 463 -14.31 -18.86 -6.75
N GLY A 464 -13.47 -18.13 -6.00
CA GLY A 464 -12.66 -18.70 -4.91
C GLY A 464 -13.36 -18.79 -3.56
N GLY A 465 -14.63 -18.38 -3.45
CA GLY A 465 -15.39 -18.32 -2.19
C GLY A 465 -16.43 -19.44 -1.99
N THR A 466 -16.55 -20.39 -2.91
CA THR A 466 -17.45 -21.54 -2.78
C THR A 466 -16.72 -22.82 -3.16
N GLY A 467 -16.01 -23.38 -2.19
CA GLY A 467 -15.38 -24.69 -2.26
C GLY A 467 -14.86 -25.07 -0.88
#